data_23d0363240f8ec600b71ddbe58b66ec8
#
_entry.id   23d0363240f8ec600b71ddbe58b66ec8
#
_cell.length_a   1.000
_cell.length_b   1.000
_cell.length_c   1.000
_cell.angle_alpha   90.00
_cell.angle_beta   90.00
_cell.angle_gamma   90.00
#
_symmetry.space_group_name_H-M   'P 1'
#
loop_
_entity.id
_entity.type
_entity.pdbx_description
1 polymer ?
#
loop_
_entity_poly.entity_id
_entity_poly.type
_entity_poly.pdbx_seq_one_letter_code
_entity_poly.pdbx_strand_id
1 'polypeptide(L)'
;MKIIDLSVLVENLPSEPMEIRVKRFDYYSGAKKFCSNVMWNKRLPLKLRLKNLFYYLSGKKRIRYTDFPDNAFLSLDVVTMPTHMGTHIDAPFHYGPSKYQPQAKTVEKLSLERFYRPG
;
A
#
# COMPACT_ATOMS: atom_id res chain seq x y z
N MET A 1 5.06 -31.34 -11.18
CA MET A 1 5.04 -29.92 -11.59
C MET A 1 6.33 -29.29 -11.11
N LYS A 2 7.10 -28.64 -11.99
CA LYS A 2 8.33 -27.92 -11.64
C LYS A 2 8.00 -26.42 -11.60
N ILE A 3 8.25 -25.77 -10.46
CA ILE A 3 8.09 -24.32 -10.31
C ILE A 3 9.49 -23.69 -10.44
N ILE A 4 9.62 -22.71 -11.30
CA ILE A 4 10.85 -21.94 -11.49
C ILE A 4 10.53 -20.49 -11.09
N ASP A 5 11.28 -19.99 -10.11
CA ASP A 5 11.19 -18.59 -9.71
C ASP A 5 12.07 -17.75 -10.63
N LEU A 6 11.45 -16.83 -11.35
CA LEU A 6 12.10 -15.86 -12.25
C LEU A 6 12.06 -14.44 -11.69
N SER A 7 11.67 -14.28 -10.43
CA SER A 7 11.55 -12.95 -9.82
C SER A 7 12.93 -12.29 -9.63
N VAL A 8 12.95 -10.99 -9.80
CA VAL A 8 14.12 -10.13 -9.58
C VAL A 8 13.87 -9.32 -8.32
N LEU A 9 14.91 -9.15 -7.50
CA LEU A 9 14.82 -8.34 -6.29
C LEU A 9 14.43 -6.88 -6.62
N VAL A 10 13.60 -6.32 -5.74
CA VAL A 10 13.24 -4.91 -5.78
C VAL A 10 14.25 -4.15 -4.92
N GLU A 11 15.22 -3.50 -5.56
CA GLU A 11 16.31 -2.79 -4.88
C GLU A 11 16.66 -1.49 -5.60
N ASN A 12 17.33 -0.58 -4.90
CA ASN A 12 17.81 0.66 -5.50
C ASN A 12 19.03 0.40 -6.37
N LEU A 13 18.87 0.58 -7.68
CA LEU A 13 19.95 0.51 -8.65
C LEU A 13 20.29 1.90 -9.18
N PRO A 14 21.57 2.20 -9.48
CA PRO A 14 21.97 3.51 -10.04
C PRO A 14 21.31 3.83 -11.40
N SER A 15 20.88 2.80 -12.12
CA SER A 15 20.17 2.93 -13.40
C SER A 15 18.70 3.33 -13.28
N GLU A 16 18.14 3.23 -12.07
CA GLU A 16 16.73 3.52 -11.86
C GLU A 16 16.49 5.02 -11.68
N PRO A 17 15.46 5.59 -12.33
CA PRO A 17 15.21 7.04 -12.31
C PRO A 17 14.68 7.53 -10.96
N MET A 18 14.20 6.65 -10.10
CA MET A 18 13.61 6.99 -8.81
C MET A 18 14.01 5.99 -7.74
N GLU A 19 14.30 6.51 -6.54
CA GLU A 19 14.61 5.68 -5.39
C GLU A 19 13.38 5.01 -4.79
N ILE A 20 13.56 3.77 -4.35
CA ILE A 20 12.62 3.09 -3.48
C ILE A 20 12.76 3.66 -2.08
N ARG A 21 11.66 4.09 -1.51
CA ARG A 21 11.61 4.55 -0.11
C ARG A 21 10.70 3.66 0.70
N VAL A 22 11.25 3.06 1.75
CA VAL A 22 10.52 2.23 2.69
C VAL A 22 10.44 2.94 4.03
N LYS A 23 9.23 3.25 4.47
CA LYS A 23 8.96 3.75 5.81
C LYS A 23 8.36 2.64 6.65
N ARG A 24 9.16 2.09 7.55
CA ARG A 24 8.75 1.01 8.44
C ARG A 24 8.16 1.55 9.72
N PHE A 25 7.01 1.04 10.08
CA PHE A 25 6.41 1.15 11.40
C PHE A 25 6.47 -0.23 12.05
N ASP A 26 7.28 -0.39 13.08
CA ASP A 26 7.27 -1.60 13.89
C ASP A 26 5.94 -1.72 14.66
N TYR A 27 5.70 -2.83 15.34
CA TYR A 27 4.47 -3.10 16.05
C TYR A 27 4.20 -2.12 17.22
N TYR A 28 5.21 -1.48 17.81
CA TYR A 28 5.02 -0.44 18.83
C TYR A 28 4.61 0.90 18.22
N SER A 29 5.31 1.34 17.19
CA SER A 29 4.95 2.55 16.46
C SER A 29 3.64 2.39 15.69
N GLY A 30 3.36 1.18 15.21
CA GLY A 30 2.09 0.81 14.59
C GLY A 30 0.91 0.93 15.55
N ALA A 31 1.05 0.42 16.80
CA ALA A 31 0.05 0.58 17.85
C ALA A 31 -0.26 2.06 18.14
N LYS A 32 0.78 2.90 18.31
CA LYS A 32 0.63 4.35 18.51
C LYS A 32 -0.05 5.02 17.31
N LYS A 33 0.35 4.65 16.08
CA LYS A 33 -0.23 5.18 14.85
C LYS A 33 -1.70 4.82 14.71
N PHE A 34 -2.06 3.58 15.02
CA PHE A 34 -3.45 3.13 15.01
C PHE A 34 -4.31 3.95 15.99
N CYS A 35 -3.88 4.06 17.27
CA CYS A 35 -4.59 4.83 18.29
C CYS A 35 -4.76 6.30 17.89
N SER A 36 -3.70 6.92 17.34
CA SER A 36 -3.76 8.28 16.83
C SER A 36 -4.78 8.44 15.71
N ASN A 37 -4.87 7.47 14.79
CA ASN A 37 -5.84 7.49 13.70
C ASN A 37 -7.28 7.28 14.20
N VAL A 38 -7.50 6.48 15.23
CA VAL A 38 -8.83 6.32 15.86
C VAL A 38 -9.29 7.63 16.48
N MET A 39 -8.40 8.33 17.19
CA MET A 39 -8.69 9.61 17.81
C MET A 39 -8.87 10.73 16.77
N TRP A 40 -7.93 10.85 15.83
CA TRP A 40 -7.83 11.96 14.87
C TRP A 40 -7.34 11.51 13.50
N ASN A 41 -8.25 11.05 12.65
CA ASN A 41 -7.91 10.66 11.27
C ASN A 41 -7.98 11.86 10.33
N LYS A 42 -6.82 12.34 9.86
CA LYS A 42 -6.72 13.49 8.95
C LYS A 42 -7.42 13.30 7.60
N ARG A 43 -7.70 12.05 7.19
CA ARG A 43 -8.41 11.74 5.93
C ARG A 43 -9.93 11.94 6.03
N LEU A 44 -10.47 12.05 7.25
CA LEU A 44 -11.90 12.26 7.46
C LEU A 44 -12.26 13.76 7.41
N PRO A 45 -13.49 14.11 7.00
CA PRO A 45 -14.04 15.45 7.13
C PRO A 45 -13.95 15.98 8.56
N LEU A 46 -13.78 17.29 8.73
CA LEU A 46 -13.56 17.93 10.04
C LEU A 46 -14.66 17.57 11.06
N LYS A 47 -15.93 17.54 10.63
CA LYS A 47 -17.07 17.17 11.49
C LYS A 47 -16.90 15.77 12.10
N LEU A 48 -16.42 14.81 11.31
CA LEU A 48 -16.19 13.44 11.78
C LEU A 48 -14.96 13.34 12.69
N ARG A 49 -13.92 14.13 12.42
CA ARG A 49 -12.73 14.22 13.30
C ARG A 49 -13.11 14.75 14.68
N LEU A 50 -13.89 15.83 14.74
CA LEU A 50 -14.38 16.40 16.00
C LEU A 50 -15.27 15.42 16.76
N LYS A 51 -16.16 14.69 16.05
CA LYS A 51 -16.97 13.63 16.65
C LYS A 51 -16.13 12.51 17.25
N ASN A 52 -15.10 12.04 16.51
CA ASN A 52 -14.19 11.01 17.01
C ASN A 52 -13.39 11.49 18.21
N LEU A 53 -12.90 12.73 18.20
CA LEU A 53 -12.20 13.33 19.33
C LEU A 53 -13.11 13.41 20.57
N PHE A 54 -14.35 13.86 20.40
CA PHE A 54 -15.33 13.89 21.50
C PHE A 54 -15.58 12.50 22.08
N TYR A 55 -15.78 11.48 21.23
CA TYR A 55 -15.97 10.09 21.69
C TYR A 55 -14.72 9.54 22.38
N TYR A 56 -13.54 9.92 21.93
CA TYR A 56 -12.29 9.56 22.58
C TYR A 56 -12.18 10.19 23.98
N LEU A 57 -12.42 11.49 24.10
CA LEU A 57 -12.36 12.23 25.38
C LEU A 57 -13.45 11.79 26.37
N SER A 58 -14.65 11.48 25.88
CA SER A 58 -15.76 10.96 26.71
C SER A 58 -15.60 9.50 27.14
N GLY A 59 -14.56 8.82 26.69
CA GLY A 59 -14.31 7.41 27.00
C GLY A 59 -15.14 6.41 26.17
N LYS A 60 -16.12 6.86 25.38
CA LYS A 60 -16.99 5.97 24.59
C LYS A 60 -16.23 5.19 23.50
N LYS A 61 -15.14 5.74 22.97
CA LYS A 61 -14.31 5.11 21.95
C LYS A 61 -12.84 5.39 22.22
N ARG A 62 -12.39 5.04 23.42
CA ARG A 62 -11.03 5.27 23.85
C ARG A 62 -10.22 4.00 23.67
N ILE A 63 -9.27 4.00 22.73
CA ILE A 63 -8.29 2.93 22.53
C ILE A 63 -6.91 3.55 22.75
N ARG A 64 -6.14 2.99 23.69
CA ARG A 64 -4.76 3.38 23.97
C ARG A 64 -3.83 2.27 23.50
N TYR A 65 -2.60 2.62 23.17
CA TYR A 65 -1.60 1.59 22.81
C TYR A 65 -1.31 0.62 23.98
N THR A 66 -1.52 1.07 25.23
CA THR A 66 -1.40 0.24 26.43
C THR A 66 -2.53 -0.78 26.61
N ASP A 67 -3.59 -0.71 25.81
CA ASP A 67 -4.69 -1.67 25.85
C ASP A 67 -4.38 -2.93 25.01
N PHE A 68 -3.26 -2.92 24.26
CA PHE A 68 -2.80 -4.07 23.49
C PHE A 68 -1.78 -4.89 24.29
N PRO A 69 -1.74 -6.22 24.08
CA PRO A 69 -0.71 -7.07 24.67
C PRO A 69 0.69 -6.53 24.36
N ASP A 70 1.55 -6.45 25.35
CA ASP A 70 2.93 -5.93 25.26
C ASP A 70 3.04 -4.52 24.63
N ASN A 71 1.96 -3.74 24.66
CA ASN A 71 1.83 -2.44 23.99
C ASN A 71 2.09 -2.50 22.48
N ALA A 72 1.90 -3.66 21.87
CA ALA A 72 2.19 -3.97 20.47
C ALA A 72 0.90 -4.22 19.68
N PHE A 73 0.89 -3.80 18.41
CA PHE A 73 -0.18 -4.08 17.47
C PHE A 73 0.43 -4.32 16.08
N LEU A 74 -0.28 -3.96 15.00
CA LEU A 74 0.16 -4.24 13.64
C LEU A 74 1.40 -3.44 13.24
N SER A 75 2.39 -4.12 12.67
CA SER A 75 3.46 -3.46 11.91
C SER A 75 2.95 -3.07 10.53
N LEU A 76 3.58 -2.06 9.92
CA LEU A 76 3.22 -1.57 8.60
C LEU A 76 4.46 -1.03 7.90
N ASP A 77 4.69 -1.49 6.69
CA ASP A 77 5.64 -0.85 5.77
C ASP A 77 4.88 -0.02 4.73
N VAL A 78 5.30 1.22 4.56
CA VAL A 78 4.84 2.09 3.48
C VAL A 78 5.96 2.16 2.45
N VAL A 79 5.72 1.60 1.27
CA VAL A 79 6.68 1.58 0.17
C VAL A 79 6.26 2.60 -0.87
N THR A 80 7.20 3.45 -1.25
CA THR A 80 7.07 4.36 -2.40
C THR A 80 8.09 3.94 -3.44
N MET A 81 7.62 3.52 -4.60
CA MET A 81 8.46 3.04 -5.69
C MET A 81 7.76 3.28 -7.03
N PRO A 82 8.50 3.36 -8.13
CA PRO A 82 7.93 3.27 -9.48
C PRO A 82 7.24 1.92 -9.70
N THR A 83 6.22 1.88 -10.53
CA THR A 83 5.53 0.62 -10.87
C THR A 83 6.37 -0.30 -11.75
N HIS A 84 7.35 0.25 -12.47
CA HIS A 84 8.26 -0.50 -13.35
C HIS A 84 9.57 -0.85 -12.64
N MET A 85 9.47 -1.62 -11.57
CA MET A 85 10.62 -2.13 -10.80
C MET A 85 10.44 -3.60 -10.46
N GLY A 86 11.58 -4.33 -10.43
CA GLY A 86 11.56 -5.76 -10.20
C GLY A 86 10.81 -6.52 -11.29
N THR A 87 10.33 -7.71 -10.98
CA THR A 87 9.48 -8.49 -11.90
C THR A 87 8.06 -7.99 -11.86
N HIS A 88 7.58 -7.45 -12.96
CA HIS A 88 6.24 -6.88 -13.09
C HIS A 88 5.62 -7.18 -14.45
N ILE A 89 4.38 -6.80 -14.64
CA ILE A 89 3.64 -6.94 -15.88
C ILE A 89 3.23 -5.56 -16.35
N ASP A 90 3.60 -5.23 -17.60
CA ASP A 90 3.19 -4.02 -18.26
C ASP A 90 1.81 -4.18 -18.91
N ALA A 91 0.93 -3.22 -18.64
CA ALA A 91 -0.31 -3.10 -19.37
C ALA A 91 -0.12 -2.35 -20.69
N PRO A 92 -0.99 -2.53 -21.68
CA PRO A 92 -0.95 -1.76 -22.93
C PRO A 92 -0.92 -0.24 -22.70
N PHE A 93 -1.50 0.24 -21.63
CA PHE A 93 -1.49 1.66 -21.24
C PHE A 93 -0.07 2.22 -21.01
N HIS A 94 0.88 1.39 -20.60
CA HIS A 94 2.28 1.80 -20.44
C HIS A 94 2.91 2.33 -21.75
N TYR A 95 2.57 1.69 -22.85
CA TYR A 95 3.09 2.06 -24.18
C TYR A 95 2.27 3.16 -24.87
N GLY A 96 1.21 3.64 -24.20
CA GLY A 96 0.34 4.70 -24.71
C GLY A 96 -0.61 4.26 -25.83
N PRO A 97 -1.46 5.18 -26.29
CA PRO A 97 -2.37 4.91 -27.40
C PRO A 97 -1.60 4.81 -28.71
N SER A 98 -1.98 3.86 -29.54
CA SER A 98 -1.47 3.70 -30.89
C SER A 98 -2.62 3.65 -31.91
N LYS A 99 -2.30 3.70 -33.19
CA LYS A 99 -3.31 3.51 -34.27
C LYS A 99 -4.04 2.16 -34.17
N TYR A 100 -3.39 1.16 -33.56
CA TYR A 100 -3.97 -0.18 -33.37
C TYR A 100 -4.71 -0.33 -32.04
N GLN A 101 -4.41 0.53 -31.05
CA GLN A 101 -5.02 0.52 -29.72
C GLN A 101 -5.31 1.96 -29.24
N PRO A 102 -6.28 2.65 -29.86
CA PRO A 102 -6.59 4.04 -29.52
C PRO A 102 -7.06 4.23 -28.07
N GLN A 103 -7.57 3.15 -27.43
CA GLN A 103 -7.94 3.11 -26.01
C GLN A 103 -7.13 2.03 -25.30
N ALA A 104 -5.87 2.32 -25.02
CA ALA A 104 -5.01 1.40 -24.29
C ALA A 104 -5.56 1.12 -22.89
N LYS A 105 -5.63 -0.17 -22.51
CA LYS A 105 -6.20 -0.61 -21.22
C LYS A 105 -5.13 -0.61 -20.15
N THR A 106 -5.50 -0.14 -18.96
CA THR A 106 -4.76 -0.32 -17.72
C THR A 106 -4.89 -1.77 -17.21
N VAL A 107 -4.00 -2.20 -16.31
CA VAL A 107 -3.90 -3.60 -15.87
C VAL A 107 -5.20 -4.13 -15.27
N GLU A 108 -5.93 -3.32 -14.50
CA GLU A 108 -7.19 -3.70 -13.86
C GLU A 108 -8.36 -3.88 -14.86
N LYS A 109 -8.18 -3.44 -16.11
CA LYS A 109 -9.16 -3.62 -17.20
C LYS A 109 -8.84 -4.80 -18.12
N LEU A 110 -7.78 -5.52 -17.83
CA LEU A 110 -7.41 -6.73 -18.55
C LEU A 110 -8.13 -7.93 -17.95
N SER A 111 -8.53 -8.90 -18.78
CA SER A 111 -9.08 -10.16 -18.31
C SER A 111 -7.99 -11.02 -17.65
N LEU A 112 -8.35 -11.79 -16.61
CA LEU A 112 -7.41 -12.62 -15.86
C LEU A 112 -6.73 -13.70 -16.69
N GLU A 113 -7.38 -14.18 -17.75
CA GLU A 113 -6.84 -15.19 -18.67
C GLU A 113 -5.56 -14.72 -19.37
N ARG A 114 -5.33 -13.39 -19.44
CA ARG A 114 -4.11 -12.83 -20.02
C ARG A 114 -2.88 -13.00 -19.12
N PHE A 115 -3.10 -13.22 -17.83
CA PHE A 115 -2.03 -13.41 -16.83
C PHE A 115 -1.71 -14.88 -16.56
N TYR A 116 -2.49 -15.78 -17.13
CA TYR A 116 -2.27 -17.21 -17.03
C TYR A 116 -2.07 -17.79 -18.43
N ARG A 117 -0.91 -18.39 -18.65
CA ARG A 117 -0.65 -19.25 -19.81
C ARG A 117 -0.07 -20.57 -19.33
N PRO A 118 -0.58 -21.71 -19.83
CA PRO A 118 0.11 -22.97 -19.61
C PRO A 118 1.47 -22.88 -20.31
N GLY A 119 2.54 -23.26 -19.58
CA GLY A 119 3.90 -23.34 -20.11
C GLY A 119 4.06 -24.49 -21.08
#